data_3e48a0329aef26bf26ec20f8e4d2f917
#
_entry.id   3e48a0329aef26bf26ec20f8e4d2f917
#
_cell.length_a   1.000
_cell.length_b   1.000
_cell.length_c   1.000
_cell.angle_alpha   90.00
_cell.angle_beta   90.00
_cell.angle_gamma   90.00
#
_symmetry.space_group_name_H-M   'P 1'
#
loop_
_entity.id
_entity.type
_entity.pdbx_description
1 polymer ?
#
loop_
_entity_poly.entity_id
_entity_poly.type
_entity_poly.pdbx_seq_one_letter_code
_entity_poly.pdbx_strand_id
1 'polypeptide(L)'
;MSIDFDSLLEGVNKKDMRAWEELYAGYYAVLCSYVNNILRDRDQAQDIVQDVLVAVWKSSKQFGDMKELTSYLYRSCYNNALIYKRNVQIRKGIEQKIELEA
;
A
#
# COMPACT_ATOMS: atom_id res chain seq x y z
N MET A 1 -0.06 -16.92 19.15
CA MET A 1 0.22 -17.84 18.04
C MET A 1 1.22 -17.23 17.08
N SER A 2 2.27 -17.94 16.75
CA SER A 2 3.20 -17.47 15.73
C SER A 2 2.58 -17.67 14.35
N ILE A 3 2.80 -16.69 13.47
CA ILE A 3 2.36 -16.80 12.08
C ILE A 3 3.28 -17.78 11.36
N ASP A 4 2.70 -18.77 10.69
CA ASP A 4 3.45 -19.64 9.79
C ASP A 4 3.56 -18.92 8.44
N PHE A 5 4.71 -18.29 8.20
CA PHE A 5 4.92 -17.49 7.01
C PHE A 5 4.90 -18.32 5.72
N ASP A 6 5.36 -19.57 5.77
CA ASP A 6 5.33 -20.43 4.58
C ASP A 6 3.89 -20.79 4.20
N SER A 7 3.07 -21.11 5.19
CA SER A 7 1.65 -21.40 4.97
C SER A 7 0.89 -20.15 4.52
N LEU A 8 1.20 -18.99 5.08
CA LEU A 8 0.61 -17.72 4.68
C LEU A 8 0.94 -17.41 3.23
N LEU A 9 2.21 -17.51 2.85
CA LEU A 9 2.64 -17.26 1.48
C LEU A 9 1.94 -18.18 0.49
N GLU A 10 1.88 -19.46 0.78
CA GLU A 10 1.21 -20.44 -0.08
C GLU A 10 -0.26 -20.07 -0.26
N GLY A 11 -0.94 -19.73 0.83
CA GLY A 11 -2.34 -19.32 0.79
C GLY A 11 -2.57 -18.05 -0.02
N VAL A 12 -1.70 -17.05 0.15
CA VAL A 12 -1.78 -15.80 -0.63
C VAL A 12 -1.59 -16.09 -2.12
N ASN A 13 -0.62 -16.91 -2.48
CA ASN A 13 -0.35 -17.28 -3.87
C ASN A 13 -1.53 -18.05 -4.48
N LYS A 14 -2.23 -18.84 -3.69
CA LYS A 14 -3.40 -19.61 -4.12
C LYS A 14 -4.70 -18.82 -4.06
N LYS A 15 -4.67 -17.57 -3.62
CA LYS A 15 -5.85 -16.73 -3.44
C LYS A 15 -6.83 -17.29 -2.41
N ASP A 16 -6.30 -17.88 -1.34
CA ASP A 16 -7.09 -18.34 -0.21
C ASP A 16 -7.54 -17.14 0.64
N MET A 17 -8.83 -17.01 0.86
CA MET A 17 -9.41 -15.88 1.59
C MET A 17 -8.88 -15.76 3.03
N ARG A 18 -8.66 -16.89 3.72
CA ARG A 18 -8.10 -16.87 5.07
C ARG A 18 -6.69 -16.32 5.11
N ALA A 19 -5.86 -16.74 4.15
CA ALA A 19 -4.50 -16.22 4.04
C ALA A 19 -4.51 -14.73 3.74
N TRP A 20 -5.42 -14.28 2.88
CA TRP A 20 -5.62 -12.87 2.58
C TRP A 20 -5.98 -12.07 3.83
N GLU A 21 -6.92 -12.57 4.62
CA GLU A 21 -7.32 -11.91 5.87
C GLU A 21 -6.16 -11.82 6.86
N GLU A 22 -5.36 -12.88 6.97
CA GLU A 22 -4.16 -12.87 7.82
C GLU A 22 -3.12 -11.87 7.33
N LEU A 23 -2.90 -11.82 6.02
CA LEU A 23 -1.99 -10.86 5.42
C LEU A 23 -2.45 -9.44 5.72
N TYR A 24 -3.72 -9.16 5.48
CA TYR A 24 -4.30 -7.84 5.72
C TYR A 24 -4.15 -7.44 7.19
N ALA A 25 -4.55 -8.33 8.10
CA ALA A 25 -4.47 -8.07 9.54
C ALA A 25 -3.03 -7.83 10.01
N GLY A 26 -2.06 -8.56 9.44
CA GLY A 26 -0.67 -8.44 9.84
C GLY A 26 0.06 -7.22 9.28
N TYR A 27 -0.33 -6.74 8.10
CA TYR A 27 0.41 -5.68 7.40
C TYR A 27 -0.29 -4.33 7.38
N TYR A 28 -1.61 -4.28 7.56
CA TYR A 28 -2.37 -3.04 7.35
C TYR A 28 -1.86 -1.90 8.23
N ALA A 29 -1.77 -2.12 9.54
CA ALA A 29 -1.38 -1.06 10.47
C ALA A 29 0.06 -0.59 10.26
N VAL A 30 0.97 -1.54 9.98
CA VAL A 30 2.39 -1.23 9.74
C VAL A 30 2.55 -0.41 8.46
N LEU A 31 1.87 -0.82 7.39
CA LEU A 31 1.92 -0.10 6.12
C LEU A 31 1.27 1.28 6.23
N CYS A 32 0.16 1.40 6.95
CA CYS A 32 -0.47 2.69 7.19
C CYS A 32 0.46 3.65 7.94
N SER A 33 1.14 3.15 8.96
CA SER A 33 2.13 3.93 9.70
C SER A 33 3.27 4.38 8.79
N TYR A 34 3.77 3.47 7.96
CA TYR A 34 4.83 3.76 7.00
C TYR A 34 4.42 4.86 6.02
N VAL A 35 3.25 4.74 5.40
CA VAL A 35 2.75 5.73 4.44
C VAL A 35 2.43 7.06 5.13
N ASN A 36 1.86 7.02 6.34
CA ASN A 36 1.57 8.23 7.10
C ASN A 36 2.84 9.00 7.45
N ASN A 37 3.94 8.31 7.70
CA ASN A 37 5.23 8.99 7.93
C ASN A 37 5.70 9.76 6.70
N ILE A 38 5.33 9.31 5.51
CA ILE A 38 5.68 9.99 4.26
C ILE A 38 4.72 11.16 3.98
N LEU A 39 3.41 10.92 4.14
CA LEU A 39 2.37 11.87 3.72
C LEU A 39 1.93 12.83 4.82
N ARG A 40 2.00 12.43 6.07
CA ARG A 40 1.43 13.13 7.21
C ARG A 40 -0.06 13.40 7.02
N ASP A 41 -0.75 12.42 6.46
CA ASP A 41 -2.19 12.43 6.19
C ASP A 41 -2.69 11.01 6.41
N ARG A 42 -3.33 10.79 7.57
CA ARG A 42 -3.75 9.46 7.99
C ARG A 42 -4.81 8.87 7.07
N ASP A 43 -5.79 9.67 6.68
CA ASP A 43 -6.88 9.18 5.85
C ASP A 43 -6.37 8.75 4.47
N GLN A 44 -5.49 9.55 3.88
CA GLN A 44 -4.90 9.20 2.59
C GLN A 44 -3.97 7.99 2.70
N ALA A 45 -3.25 7.88 3.80
CA ALA A 45 -2.39 6.71 4.03
C ALA A 45 -3.23 5.43 4.05
N GLN A 46 -4.36 5.44 4.73
CA GLN A 46 -5.27 4.28 4.78
C GLN A 46 -5.80 3.93 3.40
N ASP A 47 -6.19 4.92 2.61
CA ASP A 47 -6.68 4.69 1.25
C ASP A 47 -5.62 4.06 0.36
N ILE A 48 -4.38 4.55 0.43
CA ILE A 48 -3.27 4.02 -0.35
C ILE A 48 -2.99 2.56 0.03
N VAL A 49 -2.94 2.26 1.32
CA VAL A 49 -2.66 0.91 1.79
C VAL A 49 -3.77 -0.06 1.37
N GLN A 50 -5.02 0.34 1.50
CA GLN A 50 -6.15 -0.48 1.04
C GLN A 50 -6.04 -0.77 -0.45
N ASP A 51 -5.76 0.24 -1.26
CA ASP A 51 -5.61 0.08 -2.71
C ASP A 51 -4.48 -0.88 -3.06
N VAL A 52 -3.34 -0.77 -2.37
CA VAL A 52 -2.19 -1.66 -2.60
C VAL A 52 -2.55 -3.11 -2.24
N LEU A 53 -3.16 -3.32 -1.08
CA LEU A 53 -3.53 -4.67 -0.65
C LEU A 53 -4.58 -5.30 -1.59
N VAL A 54 -5.57 -4.53 -2.02
CA VAL A 54 -6.58 -5.01 -2.97
C VAL A 54 -5.94 -5.32 -4.32
N ALA A 55 -5.01 -4.48 -4.78
CA ALA A 55 -4.30 -4.71 -6.05
C ALA A 55 -3.49 -6.01 -6.01
N VAL A 56 -2.84 -6.31 -4.89
CA VAL A 56 -2.12 -7.57 -4.71
C VAL A 56 -3.10 -8.76 -4.79
N TRP A 57 -4.24 -8.64 -4.12
CA TRP A 57 -5.27 -9.69 -4.15
C TRP A 57 -5.78 -9.96 -5.56
N LYS A 58 -6.00 -8.91 -6.35
CA LYS A 58 -6.51 -9.02 -7.72
C LYS A 58 -5.44 -9.42 -8.73
N SER A 59 -4.18 -9.30 -8.37
CA SER A 59 -3.05 -9.57 -9.25
C SER A 59 -2.87 -11.09 -9.43
N SER A 60 -2.35 -11.48 -10.58
CA SER A 60 -1.95 -12.87 -10.85
C SER A 60 -0.51 -13.15 -10.41
N LYS A 61 0.15 -12.16 -9.81
CA LYS A 61 1.55 -12.28 -9.41
C LYS A 61 1.73 -13.34 -8.33
N GLN A 62 2.75 -14.17 -8.49
CA GLN A 62 3.16 -15.18 -7.51
C GLN A 62 4.44 -14.70 -6.83
N PHE A 63 4.53 -14.93 -5.52
CA PHE A 63 5.70 -14.53 -4.73
C PHE A 63 6.50 -15.76 -4.33
N GLY A 64 7.81 -15.70 -4.51
CA GLY A 64 8.69 -16.82 -4.23
C GLY A 64 8.96 -17.02 -2.74
N ASP A 65 8.97 -15.93 -1.96
CA ASP A 65 9.16 -15.96 -0.51
C ASP A 65 8.49 -14.75 0.14
N MET A 66 8.43 -14.75 1.47
CA MET A 66 7.81 -13.65 2.22
C MET A 66 8.58 -12.34 2.08
N LYS A 67 9.89 -12.41 1.89
CA LYS A 67 10.71 -11.23 1.67
C LYS A 67 10.30 -10.53 0.37
N GLU A 68 10.07 -11.28 -0.69
CA GLU A 68 9.61 -10.74 -1.97
C GLU A 68 8.24 -10.09 -1.83
N LEU A 69 7.30 -10.75 -1.14
CA LEU A 69 5.97 -10.21 -0.89
C LEU A 69 6.04 -8.93 -0.07
N THR A 70 6.79 -8.94 1.04
CA THR A 70 6.94 -7.78 1.91
C THR A 70 7.55 -6.60 1.17
N SER A 71 8.62 -6.85 0.41
CA SER A 71 9.28 -5.81 -0.38
C SER A 71 8.34 -5.22 -1.42
N TYR A 72 7.53 -6.06 -2.05
CA TYR A 72 6.55 -5.62 -3.03
C TYR A 72 5.50 -4.69 -2.40
N LEU A 73 4.99 -5.05 -1.22
CA LEU A 73 4.00 -4.24 -0.51
C LEU A 73 4.57 -2.86 -0.15
N TYR A 74 5.76 -2.82 0.44
CA TYR A 74 6.38 -1.54 0.82
C TYR A 74 6.72 -0.68 -0.39
N ARG A 75 7.25 -1.28 -1.44
CA ARG A 75 7.57 -0.55 -2.67
C ARG A 75 6.33 0.04 -3.32
N SER A 76 5.24 -0.74 -3.38
CA SER A 76 3.98 -0.27 -3.95
C SER A 76 3.40 0.89 -3.14
N CYS A 77 3.43 0.78 -1.80
CA CYS A 77 2.99 1.86 -0.93
C CYS A 77 3.83 3.11 -1.10
N TYR A 78 5.16 2.96 -1.15
CA TYR A 78 6.08 4.08 -1.35
C TYR A 78 5.81 4.79 -2.68
N ASN A 79 5.71 4.04 -3.76
CA ASN A 79 5.46 4.61 -5.09
C ASN A 79 4.13 5.35 -5.13
N ASN A 80 3.08 4.78 -4.58
CA ASN A 80 1.77 5.42 -4.53
C ASN A 80 1.78 6.68 -3.67
N ALA A 81 2.52 6.67 -2.57
CA ALA A 81 2.67 7.84 -1.72
C ALA A 81 3.39 8.98 -2.46
N LEU A 82 4.45 8.66 -3.21
CA LEU A 82 5.16 9.67 -4.01
C LEU A 82 4.28 10.25 -5.10
N ILE A 83 3.50 9.42 -5.78
CA ILE A 83 2.57 9.88 -6.81
C ILE A 83 1.54 10.83 -6.19
N TYR A 84 1.00 10.48 -5.03
CA TYR A 84 0.04 11.33 -4.33
C TYR A 84 0.67 12.69 -3.98
N LYS A 85 1.86 12.70 -3.39
CA LYS A 85 2.57 13.93 -3.05
C LYS A 85 2.79 14.82 -4.26
N ARG A 86 3.22 14.23 -5.36
CA ARG A 86 3.46 14.98 -6.61
C ARG A 86 2.16 15.58 -7.12
N ASN A 87 1.06 14.81 -7.11
CA ASN A 87 -0.23 15.31 -7.59
C ASN A 87 -0.76 16.45 -6.72
N VAL A 88 -0.57 16.38 -5.40
CA VAL A 88 -0.94 17.48 -4.49
C VAL A 88 -0.13 18.73 -4.80
N GLN A 89 1.17 18.60 -5.02
CA GLN A 89 2.04 19.74 -5.35
C GLN A 89 1.66 20.38 -6.68
N ILE A 90 1.35 19.56 -7.69
CA ILE A 90 0.90 20.06 -8.98
C ILE A 90 -0.41 20.82 -8.83
N ARG A 91 -1.36 20.29 -8.07
CA ARG A 91 -2.65 20.93 -7.81
C ARG A 91 -2.47 22.27 -7.12
N LYS A 92 -1.62 22.34 -6.09
CA LYS A 92 -1.31 23.59 -5.38
C LYS A 92 -0.68 24.63 -6.32
N GLY A 93 0.23 24.19 -7.19
CA GLY A 93 0.83 25.08 -8.18
C GLY A 93 -0.19 25.68 -9.14
N ILE A 94 -1.14 24.85 -9.60
CA ILE A 94 -2.23 25.31 -10.47
C ILE A 94 -3.13 26.30 -9.75
N GLU A 95 -3.53 26.01 -8.52
CA GLU A 95 -4.38 26.89 -7.70
C GLU A 95 -3.72 28.24 -7.48
N GLN A 96 -2.43 28.26 -7.12
CA GLN A 96 -1.68 29.51 -6.98
C GLN A 96 -1.62 30.30 -8.27
N LYS A 97 -1.41 29.64 -9.39
CA LYS A 97 -1.39 30.29 -10.69
C LYS A 97 -2.73 30.94 -11.03
N ILE A 98 -3.83 30.25 -10.74
CA ILE A 98 -5.17 30.78 -10.95
C ILE A 98 -5.40 32.03 -10.08
N GLU A 99 -5.01 31.99 -8.82
CA GLU A 99 -5.12 33.15 -7.91
C GLU A 99 -4.33 34.35 -8.42
N LEU A 100 -3.12 34.13 -8.93
CA LEU A 100 -2.28 35.20 -9.46
C LEU A 100 -2.85 35.80 -10.75
N GLU A 101 -3.58 35.02 -11.54
CA GLU A 101 -4.18 35.48 -12.79
C GLU A 101 -5.57 36.10 -12.59
N ALA A 102 -6.17 35.87 -11.43
CA ALA A 102 -7.45 36.47 -11.07
C ALA A 102 -7.27 37.92 -10.56
#